data_e850c618304fe89391b38290ba92e7e3
#
_entry.id   e850c618304fe89391b38290ba92e7e3
#
_cell.length_a   1.000
_cell.length_b   1.000
_cell.length_c   1.000
_cell.angle_alpha   90.00
_cell.angle_beta   90.00
_cell.angle_gamma   90.00
#
_symmetry.space_group_name_H-M   'P 1'
#
loop_
_entity.id
_entity.type
_entity.pdbx_description
1 polymer ?
#
loop_
_entity_poly.entity_id
_entity_poly.type
_entity_poly.pdbx_seq_one_letter_code
_entity_poly.pdbx_strand_id
1 'polypeptide(L)'
;MESNLIMLVTGNSSGIGREITKHYLDKGFRVIGCSRSSVDYKSENYLHFTLDISNEESVVRMFKEINHNYGRLDVLINNAGAASMNYLLLTTLKEIKTVVETNLYGTFLSSREGVKLMKRNKYGRIINISSIHTDIDIHGCSIYSSTKAAIEKFSSQIANEVHQYGITSNIISLSVVSDIGMSKNLADSVIEKILQKSPSGNVIEINDVIKAIDKLIMPDNNEITGQKIVIG
;
A
#
# COMPACT_ATOMS: atom_id res chain seq x y z
N MET A 1 -2.87 17.55 -12.88
CA MET A 1 -3.68 16.85 -11.87
C MET A 1 -4.16 17.89 -10.89
N GLU A 2 -5.43 17.86 -10.50
CA GLU A 2 -5.95 18.79 -9.52
C GLU A 2 -5.25 18.57 -8.17
N SER A 3 -4.57 19.60 -7.67
CA SER A 3 -3.83 19.60 -6.39
C SER A 3 -4.71 19.48 -5.14
N ASN A 4 -6.01 19.22 -5.31
CA ASN A 4 -7.01 19.19 -4.23
C ASN A 4 -7.40 17.77 -3.75
N LEU A 5 -6.77 16.72 -4.26
CA LEU A 5 -7.06 15.34 -3.81
C LEU A 5 -6.50 15.09 -2.41
N ILE A 6 -7.28 14.39 -1.61
CA ILE A 6 -6.90 13.95 -0.27
C ILE A 6 -6.45 12.50 -0.33
N MET A 7 -5.19 12.27 -0.01
CA MET A 7 -4.52 10.98 -0.11
C MET A 7 -4.14 10.46 1.27
N LEU A 8 -4.48 9.21 1.58
CA LEU A 8 -3.95 8.50 2.75
C LEU A 8 -2.92 7.45 2.30
N VAL A 9 -1.72 7.52 2.88
CA VAL A 9 -0.65 6.53 2.67
C VAL A 9 -0.37 5.81 3.98
N THR A 10 -0.59 4.51 4.04
CA THR A 10 -0.26 3.70 5.21
C THR A 10 1.21 3.25 5.19
N GLY A 11 1.87 3.19 6.36
CA GLY A 11 3.27 2.77 6.45
C GLY A 11 4.27 3.77 5.86
N ASN A 12 4.03 5.06 6.06
CA ASN A 12 4.77 6.14 5.40
C ASN A 12 5.98 6.69 6.18
N SER A 13 6.39 6.06 7.28
CA SER A 13 7.57 6.51 8.03
C SER A 13 8.91 6.17 7.35
N SER A 14 8.92 5.20 6.46
CA SER A 14 10.13 4.74 5.77
C SER A 14 9.80 4.10 4.41
N GLY A 15 10.84 3.78 3.65
CA GLY A 15 10.71 3.00 2.42
C GLY A 15 9.83 3.64 1.37
N ILE A 16 9.11 2.82 0.63
CA ILE A 16 8.26 3.21 -0.50
C ILE A 16 7.18 4.20 -0.07
N GLY A 17 6.53 3.96 1.08
CA GLY A 17 5.48 4.86 1.59
C GLY A 17 6.01 6.26 1.90
N ARG A 18 7.27 6.37 2.39
CA ARG A 18 7.92 7.66 2.62
C ARG A 18 8.13 8.42 1.31
N GLU A 19 8.64 7.76 0.30
CA GLU A 19 8.93 8.40 -0.99
C GLU A 19 7.65 8.78 -1.74
N ILE A 20 6.60 7.94 -1.69
CA ILE A 20 5.27 8.28 -2.20
C ILE A 20 4.74 9.54 -1.50
N THR A 21 4.81 9.59 -0.17
CA THR A 21 4.34 10.74 0.62
C THR A 21 5.05 12.03 0.21
N LYS A 22 6.38 12.02 0.13
CA LYS A 22 7.16 13.19 -0.29
C LYS A 22 6.75 13.67 -1.68
N HIS A 23 6.70 12.74 -2.64
CA HIS A 23 6.38 13.06 -4.02
C HIS A 23 5.02 13.76 -4.16
N TYR A 24 3.97 13.27 -3.48
CA TYR A 24 2.65 13.87 -3.58
C TYR A 24 2.53 15.18 -2.78
N LEU A 25 3.27 15.33 -1.68
CA LEU A 25 3.39 16.63 -1.00
C LEU A 25 4.06 17.68 -1.91
N ASP A 26 5.14 17.33 -2.59
CA ASP A 26 5.84 18.21 -3.53
C ASP A 26 4.94 18.58 -4.73
N LYS A 27 4.01 17.73 -5.11
CA LYS A 27 2.96 18.00 -6.11
C LYS A 27 1.78 18.82 -5.57
N GLY A 28 1.80 19.21 -4.31
CA GLY A 28 0.75 20.02 -3.69
C GLY A 28 -0.51 19.26 -3.25
N PHE A 29 -0.46 17.93 -3.19
CA PHE A 29 -1.55 17.13 -2.63
C PHE A 29 -1.65 17.31 -1.12
N ARG A 30 -2.86 17.12 -0.58
CA ARG A 30 -3.03 16.93 0.86
C ARG A 30 -2.80 15.46 1.18
N VAL A 31 -1.71 15.18 1.90
CA VAL A 31 -1.33 13.81 2.23
C VAL A 31 -1.51 13.55 3.70
N ILE A 32 -2.19 12.47 4.00
CA ILE A 32 -2.34 11.93 5.34
C ILE A 32 -1.46 10.69 5.42
N GLY A 33 -0.70 10.56 6.48
CA GLY A 33 0.12 9.38 6.71
C GLY A 33 -0.24 8.70 8.01
N CYS A 34 -0.04 7.39 8.07
CA CYS A 34 -0.06 6.67 9.33
C CYS A 34 1.05 5.64 9.43
N SER A 35 1.65 5.53 10.59
CA SER A 35 2.70 4.57 10.92
C SER A 35 2.88 4.44 12.43
N ARG A 36 3.62 3.42 12.87
CA ARG A 36 3.94 3.21 14.30
C ARG A 36 4.93 4.23 14.85
N SER A 37 5.70 4.86 13.97
CA SER A 37 6.70 5.86 14.35
C SER A 37 6.27 7.24 13.87
N SER A 38 6.69 8.29 14.57
CA SER A 38 6.55 9.67 14.12
C SER A 38 7.38 9.91 12.86
N VAL A 39 7.03 10.95 12.13
CA VAL A 39 7.72 11.40 10.92
C VAL A 39 8.03 12.89 11.00
N ASP A 40 8.98 13.35 10.20
CA ASP A 40 9.54 14.69 10.23
C ASP A 40 9.14 15.57 9.01
N TYR A 41 8.03 15.23 8.33
CA TYR A 41 7.55 16.06 7.22
C TYR A 41 7.09 17.44 7.72
N LYS A 42 7.69 18.49 7.15
CA LYS A 42 7.31 19.87 7.45
C LYS A 42 6.49 20.41 6.28
N SER A 43 5.18 20.17 6.30
CA SER A 43 4.25 20.69 5.29
C SER A 43 2.89 20.95 5.93
N GLU A 44 2.28 22.09 5.61
CA GLU A 44 0.90 22.41 6.00
C GLU A 44 -0.12 21.46 5.35
N ASN A 45 0.26 20.82 4.26
CA ASN A 45 -0.56 19.85 3.55
C ASN A 45 -0.38 18.41 4.08
N TYR A 46 0.32 18.22 5.21
CA TYR A 46 0.56 16.91 5.79
C TYR A 46 -0.07 16.75 7.19
N LEU A 47 -0.76 15.62 7.37
CA LEU A 47 -1.26 15.18 8.68
C LEU A 47 -0.74 13.78 8.98
N HIS A 48 -0.21 13.56 10.19
CA HIS A 48 0.29 12.25 10.60
C HIS A 48 -0.48 11.65 11.77
N PHE A 49 -0.75 10.34 11.67
CA PHE A 49 -1.30 9.55 12.76
C PHE A 49 -0.29 8.49 13.19
N THR A 50 0.11 8.52 14.46
CA THR A 50 0.93 7.47 15.05
C THR A 50 0.02 6.36 15.59
N LEU A 51 -0.02 5.23 14.88
CA LEU A 51 -0.87 4.09 15.24
C LEU A 51 -0.34 2.77 14.64
N ASP A 52 -0.82 1.66 15.18
CA ASP A 52 -0.73 0.35 14.54
C ASP A 52 -1.94 0.13 13.63
N ILE A 53 -1.69 -0.11 12.35
CA ILE A 53 -2.73 -0.28 11.34
C ILE A 53 -3.57 -1.55 11.55
N SER A 54 -3.08 -2.51 12.34
CA SER A 54 -3.81 -3.72 12.72
C SER A 54 -4.79 -3.50 13.87
N ASN A 55 -4.70 -2.38 14.58
CA ASN A 55 -5.59 -2.03 15.67
C ASN A 55 -6.86 -1.33 15.16
N GLU A 56 -7.98 -2.04 15.18
CA GLU A 56 -9.25 -1.55 14.63
C GLU A 56 -9.71 -0.22 15.26
N GLU A 57 -9.65 -0.10 16.58
CA GLU A 57 -10.11 1.12 17.26
C GLU A 57 -9.29 2.35 16.83
N SER A 58 -7.98 2.18 16.68
CA SER A 58 -7.08 3.25 16.25
C SER A 58 -7.34 3.63 14.79
N VAL A 59 -7.56 2.66 13.91
CA VAL A 59 -7.93 2.91 12.51
C VAL A 59 -9.26 3.64 12.43
N VAL A 60 -10.28 3.19 13.14
CA VAL A 60 -11.60 3.86 13.16
C VAL A 60 -11.49 5.30 13.66
N ARG A 61 -10.70 5.55 14.71
CA ARG A 61 -10.45 6.93 15.20
C ARG A 61 -9.78 7.79 14.15
N MET A 62 -8.73 7.29 13.50
CA MET A 62 -8.06 8.01 12.42
C MET A 62 -9.04 8.42 11.31
N PHE A 63 -9.87 7.51 10.84
CA PHE A 63 -10.85 7.82 9.79
C PHE A 63 -11.97 8.78 10.25
N LYS A 64 -12.35 8.76 11.52
CA LYS A 64 -13.25 9.78 12.09
C LYS A 64 -12.61 11.17 12.05
N GLU A 65 -11.33 11.29 12.39
CA GLU A 65 -10.61 12.56 12.33
C GLU A 65 -10.41 13.02 10.87
N ILE A 66 -10.11 12.12 9.94
CA ILE A 66 -10.06 12.44 8.51
C ILE A 66 -11.41 12.99 8.03
N ASN A 67 -12.50 12.33 8.41
CA ASN A 67 -13.84 12.81 8.08
C ASN A 67 -14.15 14.19 8.70
N HIS A 68 -13.73 14.42 9.95
CA HIS A 68 -13.94 15.70 10.62
C HIS A 68 -13.17 16.84 9.94
N ASN A 69 -11.91 16.61 9.59
CA ASN A 69 -11.02 17.64 9.05
C ASN A 69 -11.25 17.91 7.56
N TYR A 70 -11.66 16.89 6.79
CA TYR A 70 -11.69 16.97 5.33
C TYR A 70 -13.04 16.58 4.71
N GLY A 71 -13.89 15.84 5.43
CA GLY A 71 -15.19 15.36 4.93
C GLY A 71 -15.10 14.29 3.82
N ARG A 72 -13.90 14.00 3.32
CA ARG A 72 -13.67 13.10 2.17
C ARG A 72 -12.31 12.41 2.24
N LEU A 73 -12.19 11.34 1.48
CA LEU A 73 -10.92 10.71 1.12
C LEU A 73 -11.00 10.33 -0.35
N ASP A 74 -9.98 10.65 -1.14
CA ASP A 74 -9.97 10.43 -2.57
C ASP A 74 -9.08 9.27 -2.99
N VAL A 75 -7.92 9.14 -2.33
CA VAL A 75 -6.94 8.10 -2.62
C VAL A 75 -6.52 7.41 -1.33
N LEU A 76 -6.55 6.08 -1.33
CA LEU A 76 -6.00 5.24 -0.27
C LEU A 76 -4.89 4.37 -0.85
N ILE A 77 -3.66 4.54 -0.34
CA ILE A 77 -2.53 3.68 -0.67
C ILE A 77 -2.24 2.77 0.52
N ASN A 78 -2.64 1.53 0.42
CA ASN A 78 -2.33 0.48 1.37
C ASN A 78 -0.90 -0.03 1.12
N ASN A 79 0.07 0.63 1.75
CA ASN A 79 1.49 0.32 1.64
C ASN A 79 2.06 -0.31 2.92
N ALA A 80 1.44 -0.08 4.08
CA ALA A 80 1.90 -0.69 5.33
C ALA A 80 2.07 -2.20 5.18
N GLY A 81 3.22 -2.71 5.59
CA GLY A 81 3.51 -4.13 5.48
C GLY A 81 4.65 -4.56 6.40
N ALA A 82 4.59 -5.82 6.80
CA ALA A 82 5.64 -6.54 7.50
C ALA A 82 6.06 -7.76 6.66
N ALA A 83 7.33 -8.11 6.72
CA ALA A 83 7.85 -9.33 6.12
C ALA A 83 8.57 -10.16 7.18
N SER A 84 8.53 -11.47 7.01
CA SER A 84 9.38 -12.43 7.68
C SER A 84 10.03 -13.30 6.62
N MET A 85 11.33 -13.47 6.70
CA MET A 85 12.11 -14.33 5.80
C MET A 85 12.70 -15.48 6.61
N ASN A 86 11.84 -16.39 7.05
CA ASN A 86 12.21 -17.58 7.78
C ASN A 86 11.71 -18.86 7.09
N TYR A 87 12.52 -19.90 7.11
CA TYR A 87 12.05 -21.22 6.68
C TYR A 87 10.88 -21.69 7.54
N LEU A 88 9.96 -22.45 6.95
CA LEU A 88 8.73 -22.91 7.60
C LEU A 88 8.96 -23.47 9.00
N LEU A 89 10.00 -24.31 9.17
CA LEU A 89 10.32 -24.95 10.45
C LEU A 89 10.79 -23.97 11.54
N LEU A 90 11.23 -22.77 11.16
CA LEU A 90 11.75 -21.75 12.07
C LEU A 90 10.76 -20.58 12.28
N THR A 91 9.68 -20.55 11.49
CA THR A 91 8.69 -19.47 11.56
C THR A 91 7.85 -19.61 12.82
N THR A 92 7.92 -18.63 13.69
CA THR A 92 7.17 -18.63 14.95
C THR A 92 5.74 -18.13 14.75
N LEU A 93 4.82 -18.56 15.63
CA LEU A 93 3.43 -18.04 15.62
C LEU A 93 3.37 -16.52 15.81
N LYS A 94 4.31 -15.95 16.55
CA LYS A 94 4.42 -14.47 16.73
C LYS A 94 4.70 -13.77 15.40
N GLU A 95 5.63 -14.28 14.61
CA GLU A 95 5.94 -13.75 13.28
C GLU A 95 4.75 -13.88 12.34
N ILE A 96 4.09 -15.06 12.32
CA ILE A 96 2.88 -15.29 11.52
C ILE A 96 1.82 -14.23 11.87
N LYS A 97 1.52 -14.05 13.16
CA LYS A 97 0.54 -13.06 13.62
C LYS A 97 0.93 -11.65 13.17
N THR A 98 2.18 -11.24 13.40
CA THR A 98 2.64 -9.89 13.02
C THR A 98 2.47 -9.65 11.52
N VAL A 99 2.84 -10.60 10.66
CA VAL A 99 2.73 -10.45 9.20
C VAL A 99 1.27 -10.44 8.76
N VAL A 100 0.44 -11.34 9.26
CA VAL A 100 -0.99 -11.41 8.92
C VAL A 100 -1.74 -10.17 9.41
N GLU A 101 -1.53 -9.77 10.65
CA GLU A 101 -2.21 -8.62 11.26
C GLU A 101 -1.85 -7.32 10.53
N THR A 102 -0.57 -7.09 10.26
CA THR A 102 -0.14 -5.88 9.55
C THR A 102 -0.63 -5.88 8.10
N ASN A 103 -0.35 -6.95 7.35
CA ASN A 103 -0.57 -6.96 5.92
C ASN A 103 -2.06 -7.11 5.57
N LEU A 104 -2.72 -8.11 6.15
CA LEU A 104 -4.08 -8.45 5.76
C LEU A 104 -5.12 -7.66 6.56
N TYR A 105 -5.08 -7.69 7.90
CA TYR A 105 -6.05 -6.96 8.71
C TYR A 105 -5.89 -5.45 8.51
N GLY A 106 -4.67 -4.92 8.50
CA GLY A 106 -4.42 -3.51 8.26
C GLY A 106 -4.98 -3.03 6.92
N THR A 107 -4.76 -3.78 5.84
CA THR A 107 -5.30 -3.47 4.52
C THR A 107 -6.84 -3.56 4.50
N PHE A 108 -7.41 -4.58 5.14
CA PHE A 108 -8.86 -4.73 5.24
C PHE A 108 -9.50 -3.57 6.01
N LEU A 109 -8.98 -3.25 7.20
CA LEU A 109 -9.53 -2.19 8.06
C LEU A 109 -9.47 -0.83 7.39
N SER A 110 -8.31 -0.46 6.81
CA SER A 110 -8.15 0.82 6.13
C SER A 110 -9.02 0.90 4.87
N SER A 111 -9.13 -0.17 4.09
CA SER A 111 -10.03 -0.20 2.92
C SER A 111 -11.49 -0.07 3.32
N ARG A 112 -11.94 -0.79 4.36
CA ARG A 112 -13.31 -0.72 4.87
C ARG A 112 -13.69 0.71 5.31
N GLU A 113 -12.85 1.34 6.10
CA GLU A 113 -13.11 2.70 6.56
C GLU A 113 -12.95 3.72 5.44
N GLY A 114 -11.97 3.53 4.54
CA GLY A 114 -11.80 4.38 3.36
C GLY A 114 -13.02 4.37 2.43
N VAL A 115 -13.56 3.20 2.13
CA VAL A 115 -14.78 3.06 1.32
C VAL A 115 -15.97 3.82 1.92
N LYS A 116 -16.13 3.86 3.25
CA LYS A 116 -17.21 4.62 3.92
C LYS A 116 -17.14 6.11 3.61
N LEU A 117 -15.94 6.69 3.50
CA LEU A 117 -15.75 8.09 3.13
C LEU A 117 -15.90 8.31 1.62
N MET A 118 -15.23 7.49 0.82
CA MET A 118 -15.23 7.57 -0.64
C MET A 118 -16.64 7.43 -1.23
N LYS A 119 -17.44 6.51 -0.69
CA LYS A 119 -18.83 6.25 -1.14
C LYS A 119 -19.70 7.51 -1.11
N ARG A 120 -19.51 8.41 -0.15
CA ARG A 120 -20.32 9.63 -0.01
C ARG A 120 -20.11 10.58 -1.19
N ASN A 121 -18.89 10.64 -1.70
CA ASN A 121 -18.48 11.51 -2.79
C ASN A 121 -18.56 10.83 -4.17
N LYS A 122 -18.94 9.54 -4.21
CA LYS A 122 -18.97 8.70 -5.41
C LYS A 122 -17.65 8.74 -6.18
N TYR A 123 -16.55 8.81 -5.45
CA TYR A 123 -15.20 8.82 -6.00
C TYR A 123 -14.23 8.20 -5.00
N GLY A 124 -13.36 7.34 -5.46
CA GLY A 124 -12.27 6.77 -4.66
C GLY A 124 -11.30 5.95 -5.49
N ARG A 125 -10.04 5.94 -5.08
CA ARG A 125 -8.96 5.15 -5.66
C ARG A 125 -8.26 4.40 -4.57
N ILE A 126 -8.42 3.08 -4.54
CA ILE A 126 -7.73 2.19 -3.60
C ILE A 126 -6.59 1.52 -4.36
N ILE A 127 -5.37 1.68 -3.85
CA ILE A 127 -4.16 1.07 -4.40
C ILE A 127 -3.54 0.20 -3.32
N ASN A 128 -3.42 -1.09 -3.58
CA ASN A 128 -2.83 -2.05 -2.67
C ASN A 128 -1.43 -2.43 -3.17
N ILE A 129 -0.40 -2.16 -2.36
CA ILE A 129 0.97 -2.53 -2.68
C ILE A 129 1.17 -4.01 -2.37
N SER A 130 1.39 -4.79 -3.41
CA SER A 130 1.71 -6.21 -3.37
C SER A 130 3.19 -6.45 -3.70
N SER A 131 3.52 -7.67 -4.03
CA SER A 131 4.89 -8.09 -4.32
C SER A 131 4.88 -9.19 -5.35
N ILE A 132 5.91 -9.23 -6.19
CA ILE A 132 6.17 -10.31 -7.14
C ILE A 132 6.28 -11.70 -6.46
N HIS A 133 6.51 -11.73 -5.13
CA HIS A 133 6.52 -12.98 -4.36
C HIS A 133 5.19 -13.75 -4.38
N THR A 134 4.13 -13.17 -4.96
CA THR A 134 2.89 -13.90 -5.22
C THR A 134 2.98 -14.77 -6.48
N ASP A 135 3.88 -14.44 -7.38
CA ASP A 135 4.06 -15.09 -8.69
C ASP A 135 5.33 -15.94 -8.76
N ILE A 136 6.26 -15.74 -7.81
CA ILE A 136 7.54 -16.47 -7.77
C ILE A 136 7.76 -17.11 -6.39
N ASP A 137 8.38 -18.29 -6.39
CA ASP A 137 8.72 -19.00 -5.15
C ASP A 137 10.13 -18.63 -4.68
N ILE A 138 10.19 -17.95 -3.54
CA ILE A 138 11.43 -17.63 -2.81
C ILE A 138 11.40 -18.31 -1.45
N HIS A 139 12.46 -19.04 -1.14
CA HIS A 139 12.58 -19.74 0.14
C HIS A 139 12.51 -18.76 1.32
N GLY A 140 11.80 -19.14 2.36
CA GLY A 140 11.61 -18.32 3.56
C GLY A 140 10.51 -17.27 3.46
N CYS A 141 9.84 -17.12 2.31
CA CYS A 141 8.81 -16.10 2.11
C CYS A 141 7.37 -16.62 2.24
N SER A 142 7.16 -17.85 2.70
CA SER A 142 5.85 -18.52 2.67
C SER A 142 4.72 -17.70 3.28
N ILE A 143 4.89 -17.17 4.51
CA ILE A 143 3.85 -16.37 5.16
C ILE A 143 3.67 -15.01 4.50
N TYR A 144 4.75 -14.34 4.11
CA TYR A 144 4.70 -13.07 3.43
C TYR A 144 3.96 -13.18 2.09
N SER A 145 4.38 -14.12 1.23
CA SER A 145 3.74 -14.38 -0.06
C SER A 145 2.26 -14.71 0.09
N SER A 146 1.90 -15.54 1.07
CA SER A 146 0.51 -15.90 1.36
C SER A 146 -0.33 -14.67 1.72
N THR A 147 0.19 -13.74 2.55
CA THR A 147 -0.54 -12.51 2.88
C THR A 147 -0.68 -11.58 1.68
N LYS A 148 0.35 -11.47 0.82
CA LYS A 148 0.27 -10.65 -0.39
C LYS A 148 -0.71 -11.24 -1.41
N ALA A 149 -0.73 -12.56 -1.60
CA ALA A 149 -1.73 -13.23 -2.43
C ALA A 149 -3.16 -13.02 -1.89
N ALA A 150 -3.34 -13.08 -0.57
CA ALA A 150 -4.63 -12.77 0.06
C ALA A 150 -5.07 -11.32 -0.19
N ILE A 151 -4.16 -10.34 -0.14
CA ILE A 151 -4.44 -8.93 -0.47
C ILE A 151 -4.83 -8.79 -1.95
N GLU A 152 -4.16 -9.48 -2.85
CA GLU A 152 -4.50 -9.46 -4.28
C GLU A 152 -5.92 -9.98 -4.52
N LYS A 153 -6.26 -11.11 -3.90
CA LYS A 153 -7.62 -11.65 -4.00
C LYS A 153 -8.65 -10.72 -3.35
N PHE A 154 -8.36 -10.18 -2.18
CA PHE A 154 -9.21 -9.18 -1.50
C PHE A 154 -9.45 -7.96 -2.39
N SER A 155 -8.38 -7.37 -2.97
CA SER A 155 -8.48 -6.21 -3.85
C SER A 155 -9.38 -6.47 -5.06
N SER A 156 -9.25 -7.62 -5.71
CA SER A 156 -10.08 -7.99 -6.86
C SER A 156 -11.55 -8.20 -6.48
N GLN A 157 -11.83 -8.69 -5.28
CA GLN A 157 -13.20 -8.87 -4.80
C GLN A 157 -13.87 -7.54 -4.47
N ILE A 158 -13.19 -6.68 -3.69
CA ILE A 158 -13.76 -5.37 -3.34
C ILE A 158 -13.93 -4.47 -4.55
N ALA A 159 -13.11 -4.62 -5.60
CA ALA A 159 -13.29 -3.87 -6.85
C ALA A 159 -14.71 -4.01 -7.41
N ASN A 160 -15.25 -5.24 -7.41
CA ASN A 160 -16.63 -5.48 -7.84
C ASN A 160 -17.67 -4.89 -6.90
N GLU A 161 -17.43 -4.95 -5.57
CA GLU A 161 -18.37 -4.47 -4.57
C GLU A 161 -18.50 -2.94 -4.57
N VAL A 162 -17.38 -2.23 -4.81
CA VAL A 162 -17.31 -0.77 -4.64
C VAL A 162 -17.47 0.02 -5.95
N HIS A 163 -17.38 -0.63 -7.11
CA HIS A 163 -17.45 0.03 -8.42
C HIS A 163 -18.73 0.85 -8.59
N GLN A 164 -19.87 0.34 -8.13
CA GLN A 164 -21.15 1.05 -8.13
C GLN A 164 -21.12 2.40 -7.40
N TYR A 165 -20.12 2.64 -6.57
CA TYR A 165 -19.93 3.91 -5.84
C TYR A 165 -18.87 4.82 -6.49
N GLY A 166 -18.42 4.53 -7.72
CA GLY A 166 -17.35 5.26 -8.39
C GLY A 166 -15.96 5.04 -7.77
N ILE A 167 -15.78 3.92 -7.06
CA ILE A 167 -14.53 3.57 -6.39
C ILE A 167 -13.85 2.46 -7.18
N THR A 168 -12.54 2.59 -7.42
CA THR A 168 -11.71 1.54 -8.01
C THR A 168 -10.76 0.94 -6.97
N SER A 169 -10.43 -0.33 -7.12
CA SER A 169 -9.42 -1.02 -6.30
C SER A 169 -8.47 -1.78 -7.20
N ASN A 170 -7.18 -1.43 -7.14
CA ASN A 170 -6.14 -2.02 -7.98
C ASN A 170 -4.92 -2.42 -7.15
N ILE A 171 -4.06 -3.22 -7.75
CA ILE A 171 -2.85 -3.77 -7.15
C ILE A 171 -1.65 -3.27 -7.94
N ILE A 172 -0.62 -2.84 -7.23
CA ILE A 172 0.72 -2.66 -7.78
C ILE A 172 1.61 -3.72 -7.12
N SER A 173 2.04 -4.70 -7.93
CA SER A 173 2.92 -5.78 -7.52
C SER A 173 4.35 -5.41 -7.85
N LEU A 174 5.20 -5.28 -6.84
CA LEU A 174 6.56 -4.76 -6.97
C LEU A 174 7.58 -5.90 -6.93
N SER A 175 8.58 -5.80 -7.80
CA SER A 175 9.84 -6.52 -7.70
C SER A 175 10.78 -5.80 -6.70
N VAL A 176 12.09 -5.88 -6.91
CA VAL A 176 13.08 -5.22 -6.06
C VAL A 176 13.13 -3.72 -6.38
N VAL A 177 12.80 -2.89 -5.39
CA VAL A 177 12.95 -1.43 -5.53
C VAL A 177 14.32 -1.01 -5.04
N SER A 178 15.01 -0.15 -5.81
CA SER A 178 16.38 0.33 -5.52
C SER A 178 16.48 1.00 -4.16
N ASP A 179 17.40 0.54 -3.35
CA ASP A 179 17.84 1.12 -2.07
C ASP A 179 16.77 1.56 -1.07
N ILE A 180 15.53 1.08 -1.22
CA ILE A 180 14.41 1.49 -0.38
C ILE A 180 13.62 0.31 0.16
N GLY A 181 13.06 0.52 1.36
CA GLY A 181 12.12 -0.43 1.96
C GLY A 181 12.77 -1.73 2.41
N MET A 182 12.07 -2.83 2.17
CA MET A 182 12.49 -4.15 2.62
C MET A 182 13.68 -4.70 1.82
N SER A 183 13.84 -4.28 0.58
CA SER A 183 14.93 -4.74 -0.31
C SER A 183 16.31 -4.32 0.18
N LYS A 184 16.40 -3.18 0.88
CA LYS A 184 17.68 -2.68 1.43
C LYS A 184 18.38 -3.66 2.36
N ASN A 185 17.65 -4.57 2.99
CA ASN A 185 18.19 -5.52 3.96
C ASN A 185 18.33 -6.95 3.38
N LEU A 186 18.07 -7.13 2.09
CA LEU A 186 18.23 -8.42 1.44
C LEU A 186 19.69 -8.63 1.06
N ALA A 187 20.16 -9.88 1.18
CA ALA A 187 21.45 -10.26 0.63
C ALA A 187 21.42 -10.22 -0.91
N ASP A 188 22.53 -9.84 -1.54
CA ASP A 188 22.65 -9.75 -3.01
C ASP A 188 22.21 -11.02 -3.72
N SER A 189 22.58 -12.20 -3.18
CA SER A 189 22.17 -13.49 -3.72
C SER A 189 20.65 -13.76 -3.70
N VAL A 190 19.91 -13.08 -2.81
CA VAL A 190 18.44 -13.13 -2.77
C VAL A 190 17.87 -12.18 -3.81
N ILE A 191 18.45 -10.98 -3.92
CA ILE A 191 18.09 -9.99 -4.94
C ILE A 191 18.25 -10.60 -6.33
N GLU A 192 19.41 -11.19 -6.62
CA GLU A 192 19.66 -11.87 -7.91
C GLU A 192 18.60 -12.94 -8.23
N LYS A 193 18.25 -13.78 -7.25
CA LYS A 193 17.21 -14.81 -7.45
C LYS A 193 15.83 -14.23 -7.72
N ILE A 194 15.49 -13.10 -7.11
CA ILE A 194 14.23 -12.41 -7.38
C ILE A 194 14.27 -11.84 -8.81
N LEU A 195 15.34 -11.15 -9.18
CA LEU A 195 15.50 -10.56 -10.50
C LEU A 195 15.49 -11.60 -11.63
N GLN A 196 16.15 -12.74 -11.44
CA GLN A 196 16.13 -13.84 -12.42
C GLN A 196 14.72 -14.38 -12.70
N LYS A 197 13.80 -14.23 -11.75
CA LYS A 197 12.41 -14.69 -11.86
C LYS A 197 11.43 -13.56 -12.16
N SER A 198 11.87 -12.30 -12.08
CA SER A 198 11.03 -11.15 -12.36
C SER A 198 10.90 -10.91 -13.87
N PRO A 199 9.77 -10.37 -14.36
CA PRO A 199 9.53 -10.18 -15.79
C PRO A 199 10.56 -9.31 -16.49
N SER A 200 11.04 -8.24 -15.87
CA SER A 200 12.03 -7.34 -16.48
C SER A 200 13.48 -7.75 -16.22
N GLY A 201 13.72 -8.55 -15.17
CA GLY A 201 15.06 -8.88 -14.70
C GLY A 201 15.83 -7.71 -14.08
N ASN A 202 15.19 -6.56 -13.88
CA ASN A 202 15.83 -5.32 -13.43
C ASN A 202 15.31 -4.87 -12.07
N VAL A 203 16.17 -4.17 -11.32
CA VAL A 203 15.76 -3.38 -10.17
C VAL A 203 14.92 -2.20 -10.67
N ILE A 204 13.83 -1.89 -9.98
CA ILE A 204 12.92 -0.80 -10.32
C ILE A 204 13.22 0.44 -9.48
N GLU A 205 12.97 1.59 -10.07
CA GLU A 205 13.10 2.87 -9.39
C GLU A 205 11.77 3.32 -8.79
N ILE A 206 11.84 4.13 -7.73
CA ILE A 206 10.62 4.67 -7.09
C ILE A 206 9.73 5.45 -8.08
N ASN A 207 10.35 6.11 -9.07
CA ASN A 207 9.63 6.82 -10.12
C ASN A 207 8.72 5.91 -10.96
N ASP A 208 9.05 4.64 -11.12
CA ASP A 208 8.21 3.71 -11.87
C ASP A 208 6.97 3.33 -11.06
N VAL A 209 7.12 3.18 -9.74
CA VAL A 209 6.00 3.01 -8.81
C VAL A 209 5.07 4.23 -8.86
N ILE A 210 5.63 5.43 -8.79
CA ILE A 210 4.88 6.69 -8.85
C ILE A 210 4.13 6.84 -10.17
N LYS A 211 4.74 6.55 -11.32
CA LYS A 211 4.07 6.57 -12.62
C LYS A 211 2.86 5.63 -12.67
N ALA A 212 2.97 4.45 -12.06
CA ALA A 212 1.85 3.52 -11.98
C ALA A 212 0.72 4.05 -11.08
N ILE A 213 1.07 4.65 -9.94
CA ILE A 213 0.09 5.30 -9.05
C ILE A 213 -0.59 6.45 -9.80
N ASP A 214 0.18 7.33 -10.45
CA ASP A 214 -0.35 8.47 -11.23
C ASP A 214 -1.40 8.03 -12.25
N LYS A 215 -1.16 6.93 -12.96
CA LYS A 215 -2.14 6.37 -13.90
C LYS A 215 -3.42 5.90 -13.22
N LEU A 216 -3.33 5.29 -12.04
CA LEU A 216 -4.47 4.72 -11.35
C LEU A 216 -5.33 5.77 -10.62
N ILE A 217 -4.75 6.92 -10.25
CA ILE A 217 -5.47 7.98 -9.54
C ILE A 217 -6.10 9.03 -10.45
N MET A 218 -5.91 8.94 -11.77
CA MET A 218 -6.55 9.86 -12.71
C MET A 218 -8.07 9.74 -12.64
N PRO A 219 -8.79 10.88 -12.62
CA PRO A 219 -10.26 10.87 -12.57
C PRO A 219 -10.91 10.09 -13.72
N ASP A 220 -10.34 10.17 -14.91
CA ASP A 220 -10.90 9.53 -16.13
C ASP A 220 -10.68 8.01 -16.18
N ASN A 221 -9.92 7.43 -15.26
CA ASN A 221 -9.61 6.00 -15.22
C ASN A 221 -10.58 5.20 -14.34
N ASN A 222 -11.86 5.47 -14.41
CA ASN A 222 -12.89 4.75 -13.64
C ASN A 222 -13.04 3.28 -14.06
N GLU A 223 -12.70 2.95 -15.29
CA GLU A 223 -12.82 1.60 -15.84
C GLU A 223 -11.63 0.69 -15.43
N ILE A 224 -10.54 1.28 -14.91
CA ILE A 224 -9.39 0.49 -14.45
C ILE A 224 -9.63 0.08 -13.00
N THR A 225 -10.21 -1.10 -12.81
CA THR A 225 -10.46 -1.67 -11.48
C THR A 225 -10.23 -3.18 -11.47
N GLY A 226 -9.88 -3.74 -10.31
CA GLY A 226 -9.58 -5.16 -10.14
C GLY A 226 -8.29 -5.63 -10.83
N GLN A 227 -7.45 -4.70 -11.30
CA GLN A 227 -6.25 -5.02 -12.06
C GLN A 227 -5.04 -5.21 -11.14
N LYS A 228 -4.14 -6.12 -11.56
CA LYS A 228 -2.79 -6.28 -11.01
C LYS A 228 -1.78 -5.74 -12.02
N ILE A 229 -1.09 -4.69 -11.64
CA ILE A 229 0.01 -4.10 -12.41
C ILE A 229 1.32 -4.58 -11.80
N VAL A 230 2.09 -5.34 -12.57
CA VAL A 230 3.43 -5.80 -12.16
C VAL A 230 4.45 -4.79 -12.64
N ILE A 231 5.35 -4.39 -11.73
CA ILE A 231 6.48 -3.51 -12.01
C ILE A 231 7.77 -4.24 -11.65
N GLY A 232 8.62 -4.46 -12.65
CA GLY A 232 9.89 -5.15 -12.51
C GLY A 232 9.95 -6.54 -13.07
#